data_11740d5fb7b720c7a24ea83842694038
#
_entry.id   11740d5fb7b720c7a24ea83842694038
#
_cell.length_a   1.000
_cell.length_b   1.000
_cell.length_c   1.000
_cell.angle_alpha   90.00
_cell.angle_beta   90.00
_cell.angle_gamma   90.00
#
_symmetry.space_group_name_H-M   'P 1'
#
loop_
_entity.id
_entity.type
_entity.pdbx_description
1 polymer ?
#
loop_
_entity_poly.entity_id
_entity_poly.type
_entity_poly.pdbx_seq_one_letter_code
_entity_poly.pdbx_strand_id
1 'polypeptide(L)'
;MAHLYFTRHGQTFWNVENKICGATDIGLTELGHSQAKELGEKILQQGIHIDEILYSPLSRAADTAKHISRITGIPMREEKRLTEQNFGKYESTARNGEEFKVAKTNFICSFDGGETMLHLAQRIYNL
;
A
#
# COMPACT_ATOMS: atom_id res chain seq x y z
N MET A 1 9.66 -24.71 -4.82
CA MET A 1 10.09 -23.54 -4.06
C MET A 1 9.10 -22.40 -4.19
N ALA A 2 8.71 -21.82 -3.08
CA ALA A 2 7.77 -20.69 -3.10
C ALA A 2 8.52 -19.40 -3.45
N HIS A 3 7.88 -18.56 -4.26
CA HIS A 3 8.39 -17.23 -4.60
C HIS A 3 7.42 -16.17 -4.09
N LEU A 4 7.97 -15.08 -3.60
CA LEU A 4 7.19 -13.95 -3.10
C LEU A 4 7.53 -12.71 -3.93
N TYR A 5 6.49 -12.11 -4.52
CA TYR A 5 6.61 -10.90 -5.32
C TYR A 5 5.94 -9.74 -4.61
N PHE A 6 6.56 -8.58 -4.65
CA PHE A 6 6.03 -7.37 -4.04
C PHE A 6 5.79 -6.32 -5.11
N THR A 7 4.72 -5.55 -4.94
CA THR A 7 4.50 -4.35 -5.71
C THR A 7 3.83 -3.28 -4.85
N ARG A 8 3.96 -2.05 -5.27
CA ARG A 8 3.23 -0.94 -4.66
C ARG A 8 1.93 -0.71 -5.42
N HIS A 9 0.97 -0.04 -4.76
CA HIS A 9 -0.25 0.40 -5.43
C HIS A 9 0.07 1.48 -6.48
N GLY A 10 -0.90 1.78 -7.36
CA GLY A 10 -0.76 2.87 -8.32
C GLY A 10 -0.83 4.25 -7.66
N GLN A 11 -0.65 5.30 -8.47
CA GLN A 11 -0.68 6.67 -7.98
C GLN A 11 -2.03 7.02 -7.36
N THR A 12 -1.99 7.66 -6.18
CA THR A 12 -3.18 8.18 -5.49
C THR A 12 -3.25 9.70 -5.59
N PHE A 13 -4.41 10.26 -5.22
CA PHE A 13 -4.57 11.72 -5.18
C PHE A 13 -3.61 12.38 -4.19
N TRP A 14 -3.30 11.73 -3.06
CA TRP A 14 -2.35 12.26 -2.09
C TRP A 14 -0.90 12.12 -2.55
N ASN A 15 -0.57 11.16 -3.41
CA ASN A 15 0.75 11.12 -4.05
C ASN A 15 0.97 12.37 -4.92
N VAL A 16 -0.04 12.76 -5.70
CA VAL A 16 0.01 13.98 -6.52
C VAL A 16 0.21 15.21 -5.66
N GLU A 17 -0.49 15.30 -4.54
CA GLU A 17 -0.41 16.43 -3.61
C GLU A 17 0.79 16.35 -2.66
N ASN A 18 1.60 15.30 -2.74
CA ASN A 18 2.76 15.04 -1.87
C ASN A 18 2.39 15.06 -0.39
N LYS A 19 1.26 14.44 -0.06
CA LYS A 19 0.77 14.30 1.31
C LYS A 19 1.12 12.95 1.89
N ILE A 20 1.28 12.90 3.21
CA ILE A 20 1.51 11.66 3.95
C ILE A 20 0.25 10.82 3.91
N CYS A 21 0.36 9.60 3.43
CA CYS A 21 -0.75 8.66 3.35
C CYS A 21 -0.34 7.33 3.98
N GLY A 22 -0.93 7.04 5.13
CA GLY A 22 -0.76 5.75 5.81
C GLY A 22 -2.04 4.95 5.77
N ALA A 23 -2.71 4.80 6.92
CA ALA A 23 -3.94 4.04 7.03
C ALA A 23 -5.17 4.73 6.44
N THR A 24 -5.09 6.01 6.08
CA THR A 24 -6.21 6.75 5.47
C THR A 24 -6.54 6.18 4.10
N ASP A 25 -7.82 5.98 3.82
CA ASP A 25 -8.27 5.33 2.58
C ASP A 25 -8.46 6.36 1.45
N ILE A 26 -7.39 6.56 0.67
CA ILE A 26 -7.37 7.47 -0.48
C ILE A 26 -7.31 6.65 -1.77
N GLY A 27 -8.16 7.00 -2.74
CA GLY A 27 -8.27 6.26 -4.00
C GLY A 27 -7.17 6.55 -5.01
N LEU A 28 -7.12 5.72 -6.05
CA LEU A 28 -6.20 5.88 -7.17
C LEU A 28 -6.67 7.00 -8.11
N THR A 29 -5.69 7.69 -8.72
CA THR A 29 -5.96 8.58 -9.85
C THR A 29 -6.15 7.76 -11.13
N GLU A 30 -6.55 8.41 -12.24
CA GLU A 30 -6.63 7.71 -13.53
C GLU A 30 -5.29 7.10 -13.92
N LEU A 31 -4.19 7.81 -13.68
CA LEU A 31 -2.85 7.28 -13.92
C LEU A 31 -2.58 6.06 -13.03
N GLY A 32 -3.00 6.10 -11.76
CA GLY A 32 -2.86 4.97 -10.84
C GLY A 32 -3.57 3.73 -11.34
N HIS A 33 -4.80 3.88 -11.83
CA HIS A 33 -5.53 2.77 -12.45
C HIS A 33 -4.81 2.22 -13.68
N SER A 34 -4.29 3.10 -14.53
CA SER A 34 -3.52 2.70 -15.72
C SER A 34 -2.25 1.96 -15.36
N GLN A 35 -1.54 2.40 -14.33
CA GLN A 35 -0.33 1.75 -13.84
C GLN A 35 -0.62 0.32 -13.36
N ALA A 36 -1.73 0.12 -12.67
CA ALA A 36 -2.14 -1.21 -12.22
C ALA A 36 -2.45 -2.14 -13.40
N LYS A 37 -3.13 -1.63 -14.42
CA LYS A 37 -3.42 -2.40 -15.64
C LYS A 37 -2.14 -2.80 -16.36
N GLU A 38 -1.19 -1.86 -16.51
CA GLU A 38 0.10 -2.14 -17.14
C GLU A 38 0.87 -3.23 -16.40
N LEU A 39 0.83 -3.22 -15.08
CA LEU A 39 1.50 -4.25 -14.28
C LEU A 39 0.88 -5.62 -14.53
N GLY A 40 -0.45 -5.71 -14.58
CA GLY A 40 -1.13 -6.95 -14.91
C GLY A 40 -0.74 -7.48 -16.29
N GLU A 41 -0.67 -6.61 -17.28
CA GLU A 41 -0.24 -6.96 -18.64
C GLU A 41 1.20 -7.46 -18.68
N LYS A 42 2.09 -6.82 -17.93
CA LYS A 42 3.50 -7.25 -17.83
C LYS A 42 3.63 -8.64 -17.22
N ILE A 43 2.83 -8.94 -16.20
CA ILE A 43 2.82 -10.27 -15.57
C ILE A 43 2.44 -11.33 -16.60
N LEU A 44 1.41 -11.08 -17.40
CA LEU A 44 1.00 -11.98 -18.47
C LEU A 44 2.09 -12.15 -19.52
N GLN A 45 2.65 -11.03 -20.01
CA GLN A 45 3.67 -11.05 -21.08
C GLN A 45 4.92 -11.80 -20.67
N GLN A 46 5.34 -11.66 -19.40
CA GLN A 46 6.54 -12.32 -18.90
C GLN A 46 6.29 -13.75 -18.43
N GLY A 47 5.04 -14.19 -18.45
CA GLY A 47 4.69 -15.55 -18.05
C GLY A 47 5.00 -15.86 -16.59
N ILE A 48 4.92 -14.86 -15.71
CA ILE A 48 5.17 -15.06 -14.30
C ILE A 48 4.00 -15.84 -13.68
N HIS A 49 4.31 -16.98 -13.07
CA HIS A 49 3.30 -17.78 -12.39
C HIS A 49 3.09 -17.30 -10.97
N ILE A 50 1.86 -16.88 -10.67
CA ILE A 50 1.45 -16.41 -9.35
C ILE A 50 0.16 -17.14 -8.96
N ASP A 51 0.14 -17.75 -7.79
CA ASP A 51 -1.00 -18.55 -7.32
C ASP A 51 -2.10 -17.68 -6.72
N GLU A 52 -1.73 -16.61 -6.01
CA GLU A 52 -2.67 -15.78 -5.29
C GLU A 52 -2.11 -14.37 -5.09
N ILE A 53 -3.01 -13.38 -5.15
CA ILE A 53 -2.69 -11.98 -4.84
C ILE A 53 -3.22 -11.67 -3.44
N LEU A 54 -2.34 -11.23 -2.55
CA LEU A 54 -2.73 -10.71 -1.25
C LEU A 54 -2.72 -9.19 -1.31
N TYR A 55 -3.78 -8.55 -0.83
CA TYR A 55 -3.89 -7.10 -0.90
C TYR A 55 -4.41 -6.50 0.39
N SER A 56 -3.98 -5.25 0.65
CA SER A 56 -4.46 -4.45 1.77
C SER A 56 -5.93 -4.05 1.55
N PRO A 57 -6.75 -3.92 2.62
CA PRO A 57 -8.15 -3.50 2.48
C PRO A 57 -8.34 -2.06 2.00
N LEU A 58 -7.28 -1.24 2.02
CA LEU A 58 -7.37 0.14 1.53
C LEU A 58 -7.66 0.17 0.03
N SER A 59 -8.55 1.10 -0.41
CA SER A 59 -9.04 1.09 -1.79
C SER A 59 -7.93 1.19 -2.83
N ARG A 60 -6.86 1.95 -2.57
CA ARG A 60 -5.72 2.06 -3.50
C ARG A 60 -5.04 0.71 -3.75
N ALA A 61 -4.94 -0.12 -2.74
CA ALA A 61 -4.36 -1.46 -2.88
C ALA A 61 -5.37 -2.44 -3.47
N ALA A 62 -6.62 -2.40 -3.01
CA ALA A 62 -7.69 -3.26 -3.50
C ALA A 62 -7.96 -3.04 -4.99
N ASP A 63 -8.00 -1.77 -5.44
CA ASP A 63 -8.23 -1.44 -6.84
C ASP A 63 -7.05 -1.85 -7.71
N THR A 64 -5.81 -1.68 -7.23
CA THR A 64 -4.61 -2.16 -7.92
C THR A 64 -4.69 -3.69 -8.11
N ALA A 65 -5.01 -4.42 -7.04
CA ALA A 65 -5.15 -5.88 -7.10
C ALA A 65 -6.25 -6.31 -8.05
N LYS A 66 -7.40 -5.62 -8.06
CA LYS A 66 -8.52 -5.93 -8.98
C LYS A 66 -8.11 -5.83 -10.43
N HIS A 67 -7.38 -4.78 -10.80
CA HIS A 67 -6.90 -4.64 -12.19
C HIS A 67 -5.98 -5.79 -12.58
N ILE A 68 -5.06 -6.15 -11.69
CA ILE A 68 -4.12 -7.25 -11.94
C ILE A 68 -4.89 -8.57 -12.05
N SER A 69 -5.81 -8.83 -11.14
CA SER A 69 -6.61 -10.06 -11.13
C SER A 69 -7.47 -10.20 -12.38
N ARG A 70 -8.10 -9.11 -12.84
CA ARG A 70 -8.94 -9.13 -14.05
C ARG A 70 -8.15 -9.47 -15.30
N ILE A 71 -6.93 -8.95 -15.40
CA ILE A 71 -6.08 -9.15 -16.58
C ILE A 71 -5.44 -10.54 -16.56
N THR A 72 -4.97 -10.99 -15.39
CA THR A 72 -4.20 -12.24 -15.27
C THR A 72 -5.04 -13.46 -14.92
N GLY A 73 -6.24 -13.27 -14.37
CA GLY A 73 -7.07 -14.37 -13.88
C GLY A 73 -6.62 -14.92 -12.53
N ILE A 74 -5.63 -14.31 -11.88
CA ILE A 74 -5.12 -14.77 -10.59
C ILE A 74 -6.13 -14.44 -9.49
N PRO A 75 -6.50 -15.39 -8.60
CA PRO A 75 -7.42 -15.09 -7.50
C PRO A 75 -6.80 -14.14 -6.49
N MET A 76 -7.62 -13.31 -5.86
CA MET A 76 -7.17 -12.32 -4.89
C MET A 76 -7.83 -12.52 -3.53
N ARG A 77 -7.10 -12.19 -2.46
CA ARG A 77 -7.58 -12.31 -1.09
C ARG A 77 -7.16 -11.10 -0.27
N GLU A 78 -8.12 -10.51 0.46
CA GLU A 78 -7.84 -9.39 1.34
C GLU A 78 -7.04 -9.85 2.56
N GLU A 79 -6.02 -9.07 2.92
CA GLU A 79 -5.21 -9.33 4.12
C GLU A 79 -5.04 -8.05 4.92
N LYS A 80 -5.76 -7.93 6.02
CA LYS A 80 -5.79 -6.73 6.87
C LYS A 80 -4.42 -6.36 7.43
N ARG A 81 -3.55 -7.35 7.64
CA ARG A 81 -2.21 -7.12 8.19
C ARG A 81 -1.29 -6.37 7.23
N LEU A 82 -1.71 -6.22 5.96
CA LEU A 82 -0.97 -5.44 4.97
C LEU A 82 -1.33 -3.95 4.97
N THR A 83 -2.21 -3.51 5.86
CA THR A 83 -2.60 -2.10 5.95
C THR A 83 -1.37 -1.23 6.27
N GLU A 84 -1.25 -0.12 5.53
CA GLU A 84 -0.16 0.84 5.75
C GLU A 84 -0.19 1.41 7.16
N GLN A 85 0.97 1.85 7.65
CA GLN A 85 1.08 2.47 8.97
C GLN A 85 0.16 3.67 9.11
N ASN A 86 -0.52 3.77 10.26
CA ASN A 86 -1.33 4.93 10.59
C ASN A 86 -0.41 6.03 11.15
N PHE A 87 -0.31 7.14 10.43
CA PHE A 87 0.55 8.27 10.80
C PHE A 87 -0.15 9.31 11.67
N GLY A 88 -1.39 9.06 12.12
CA GLY A 88 -2.10 9.93 13.06
C GLY A 88 -2.31 11.34 12.49
N LYS A 89 -1.94 12.35 13.26
CA LYS A 89 -2.12 13.76 12.86
C LYS A 89 -1.35 14.14 11.59
N TYR A 90 -0.35 13.36 11.21
CA TYR A 90 0.44 13.65 10.00
C TYR A 90 -0.23 13.16 8.71
N GLU A 91 -1.31 12.36 8.81
CA GLU A 91 -2.09 11.98 7.63
C GLU A 91 -2.57 13.24 6.91
N SER A 92 -2.44 13.27 5.60
CA SER A 92 -2.74 14.41 4.73
C SER A 92 -1.81 15.62 4.83
N THR A 93 -0.78 15.60 5.69
CA THR A 93 0.21 16.69 5.76
C THR A 93 1.34 16.46 4.77
N ALA A 94 2.17 17.49 4.55
CA ALA A 94 3.29 17.41 3.62
C ALA A 94 4.32 16.36 4.07
N ARG A 95 4.81 15.56 3.13
CA ARG A 95 5.76 14.47 3.43
C ARG A 95 7.11 14.95 3.90
N ASN A 96 7.49 16.18 3.55
CA ASN A 96 8.78 16.77 3.91
C ASN A 96 8.71 17.70 5.13
N GLY A 97 7.63 17.66 5.92
CA GLY A 97 7.49 18.46 7.14
C GLY A 97 8.52 18.08 8.20
N GLU A 98 9.11 19.09 8.86
CA GLU A 98 10.13 18.87 9.89
C GLU A 98 9.61 18.04 11.07
N GLU A 99 8.43 18.37 11.55
CA GLU A 99 7.83 17.68 12.69
C GLU A 99 7.63 16.20 12.42
N PHE A 100 7.19 15.84 11.21
CA PHE A 100 7.03 14.46 10.79
C PHE A 100 8.37 13.73 10.70
N LYS A 101 9.41 14.40 10.16
CA LYS A 101 10.75 13.81 10.07
C LYS A 101 11.31 13.47 11.43
N VAL A 102 11.10 14.34 12.43
CA VAL A 102 11.51 14.08 13.80
C VAL A 102 10.71 12.94 14.40
N ALA A 103 9.39 12.93 14.21
CA ALA A 103 8.51 11.89 14.74
C ALA A 103 8.85 10.50 14.20
N LYS A 104 9.27 10.40 12.93
CA LYS A 104 9.65 9.11 12.31
C LYS A 104 10.90 8.49 12.95
N THR A 105 11.70 9.25 13.65
CA THR A 105 12.90 8.71 14.34
C THR A 105 12.55 8.00 15.64
N ASN A 106 11.33 8.18 16.15
CA ASN A 106 10.90 7.55 17.39
C ASN A 106 10.14 6.26 17.11
N PHE A 107 10.80 5.12 17.34
CA PHE A 107 10.26 3.80 17.00
C PHE A 107 9.09 3.37 17.90
N ILE A 108 9.06 3.83 19.17
CA ILE A 108 8.10 3.36 20.16
C ILE A 108 6.87 4.25 20.26
N CYS A 109 7.03 5.57 20.12
CA CYS A 109 5.93 6.52 20.23
C CYS A 109 5.04 6.50 18.99
N SER A 110 3.72 6.55 19.19
CA SER A 110 2.78 6.67 18.09
C SER A 110 2.80 8.08 17.49
N PHE A 111 2.35 8.20 16.24
CA PHE A 111 2.16 9.51 15.59
C PHE A 111 0.85 10.11 16.07
N ASP A 112 0.83 10.71 17.23
CA ASP A 112 -0.32 11.44 17.82
C ASP A 112 -1.69 10.90 17.35
N GLY A 113 -2.14 9.83 17.98
CA GLY A 113 -3.37 9.12 17.60
C GLY A 113 -3.18 8.07 16.50
N GLY A 114 -1.97 7.91 16.00
CA GLY A 114 -1.66 6.91 14.99
C GLY A 114 -0.99 5.66 15.57
N GLU A 115 -0.32 4.94 14.71
CA GLU A 115 0.30 3.64 15.01
C GLU A 115 1.81 3.80 15.27
N THR A 116 2.37 3.06 16.23
CA THR A 116 3.82 3.03 16.44
C THR A 116 4.49 2.13 15.41
N MET A 117 5.79 2.35 15.17
CA MET A 117 6.58 1.44 14.34
C MET A 117 6.61 0.04 14.94
N LEU A 118 6.59 -0.07 16.26
CA LEU A 118 6.55 -1.37 16.92
C LEU A 118 5.24 -2.11 16.63
N HIS A 119 4.09 -1.42 16.70
CA HIS A 119 2.81 -2.01 16.37
C HIS A 119 2.76 -2.47 14.91
N LEU A 120 3.26 -1.64 13.99
CA LEU A 120 3.35 -2.00 12.58
C LEU A 120 4.20 -3.25 12.38
N ALA A 121 5.37 -3.31 13.01
CA ALA A 121 6.25 -4.47 12.92
C ALA A 121 5.59 -5.74 13.44
N GLN A 122 4.89 -5.66 14.58
CA GLN A 122 4.16 -6.80 15.14
C GLN A 122 3.08 -7.29 14.19
N ARG A 123 2.30 -6.38 13.63
CA ARG A 123 1.20 -6.69 12.72
C ARG A 123 1.71 -7.41 11.46
N ILE A 124 2.80 -6.91 10.88
CA ILE A 124 3.40 -7.51 9.68
C ILE A 124 4.07 -8.84 9.99
N TYR A 125 4.74 -8.95 11.14
CA TYR A 125 5.40 -10.20 11.55
C TYR A 125 4.41 -11.37 11.67
N ASN A 126 3.17 -11.10 12.08
CA ASN A 126 2.15 -12.12 12.26
C ASN A 126 1.42 -12.51 10.96
N LEU A 127 1.83 -11.95 9.84
CA LEU A 127 1.22 -12.20 8.52
C LEU A 127 1.38 -13.65 8.03
#